data_49f5589adcf715ba0c7213207eb200fb
#
_entry.id   49f5589adcf715ba0c7213207eb200fb
#
_cell.length_a   1.000
_cell.length_b   1.000
_cell.length_c   1.000
_cell.angle_alpha   90.00
_cell.angle_beta   90.00
_cell.angle_gamma   90.00
#
_symmetry.space_group_name_H-M   'P 1'
#
loop_
_entity.id
_entity.type
_entity.pdbx_description
1 polymer ?
#
loop_
_entity_poly.entity_id
_entity_poly.type
_entity_poly.pdbx_seq_one_letter_code
_entity_poly.pdbx_strand_id
1 'polypeptide(L)' 'MVLSVDMRVRNSDERGIYYEDTERAIVYLPMHESIDAIYKTMNHEVYHHCFAQWDEITMDEDQEERVIFQLAWAHLSLE' A
#
# COMPACT_ATOMS: atom_id res chain seq x y z
N MET A 1 -8.37 -2.82 -9.87
CA MET A 1 -8.31 -2.70 -8.39
C MET A 1 -9.30 -1.66 -7.90
N VAL A 2 -9.95 -1.93 -6.80
CA VAL A 2 -10.81 -0.95 -6.14
C VAL A 2 -10.06 -0.39 -4.93
N LEU A 3 -9.88 0.93 -4.88
CA LEU A 3 -9.26 1.61 -3.76
C LEU A 3 -10.35 2.32 -2.95
N SER A 4 -10.44 2.01 -1.68
CA SER A 4 -11.42 2.59 -0.77
C SER A 4 -10.72 3.29 0.38
N VAL A 5 -11.39 4.27 0.97
CA VAL A 5 -10.91 4.93 2.18
C VAL A 5 -11.81 4.56 3.35
N ASP A 6 -11.22 4.47 4.54
CA ASP A 6 -11.93 4.14 5.76
C ASP A 6 -11.56 5.18 6.82
N MET A 7 -12.54 5.65 7.54
CA MET A 7 -12.36 6.68 8.56
C MET A 7 -12.18 6.11 9.96
N ARG A 8 -12.10 4.79 10.10
CA ARG A 8 -11.91 4.15 11.41
C ARG A 8 -10.49 4.31 11.90
N VAL A 9 -10.34 4.49 13.20
CA VAL A 9 -9.05 4.42 13.87
C VAL A 9 -8.76 2.95 14.18
N ARG A 10 -7.56 2.49 13.79
CA ARG A 10 -7.18 1.09 14.03
C ARG A 10 -6.36 0.98 15.30
N ASN A 11 -6.46 -0.18 15.98
CA ASN A 11 -5.69 -0.46 17.19
C ASN A 11 -4.26 -0.96 16.90
N SER A 12 -3.90 -1.06 15.62
CA SER A 12 -2.58 -1.47 15.17
C SER A 12 -1.92 -0.35 14.40
N ASP A 13 -0.67 -0.52 14.01
CA ASP A 13 0.05 0.43 13.17
C ASP A 13 -0.34 0.34 11.70
N GLU A 14 -1.36 -0.44 11.39
CA GLU A 14 -1.80 -0.67 10.03
C GLU A 14 -2.43 0.60 9.45
N ARG A 15 -1.86 1.08 8.35
CA ARG A 15 -2.32 2.30 7.66
C ARG A 15 -3.14 1.99 6.43
N GLY A 16 -3.00 0.78 5.90
CA GLY A 16 -3.76 0.30 4.76
C GLY A 16 -3.65 -1.20 4.66
N ILE A 17 -4.49 -1.80 3.84
CA ILE A 17 -4.48 -3.24 3.62
C ILE A 17 -4.88 -3.53 2.18
N TYR A 18 -4.27 -4.55 1.59
CA TYR A 18 -4.62 -5.04 0.27
C TYR A 18 -5.14 -6.47 0.35
N TYR A 19 -6.29 -6.71 -0.26
CA TYR A 19 -6.89 -8.03 -0.38
C TYR A 19 -6.70 -8.54 -1.81
N GLU A 20 -5.80 -9.52 -1.96
CA GLU A 20 -5.42 -10.05 -3.27
C GLU A 20 -6.59 -10.74 -3.97
N ASP A 21 -7.39 -11.51 -3.24
CA ASP A 21 -8.49 -12.30 -3.79
C ASP A 21 -9.61 -11.43 -4.37
N THR A 22 -9.86 -10.26 -3.81
CA THR A 22 -10.88 -9.33 -4.29
C THR A 22 -10.30 -8.14 -5.03
N GLU A 23 -8.98 -8.06 -5.15
CA GLU A 23 -8.26 -6.93 -5.76
C GLU A 23 -8.71 -5.58 -5.16
N ARG A 24 -8.91 -5.54 -3.85
CA ARG A 24 -9.37 -4.37 -3.13
C ARG A 24 -8.31 -3.88 -2.17
N ALA A 25 -8.10 -2.57 -2.12
CA ALA A 25 -7.24 -1.94 -1.12
C ALA A 25 -8.05 -0.96 -0.28
N ILE A 26 -7.72 -0.87 1.00
CA ILE A 26 -8.36 0.06 1.94
C ILE A 26 -7.27 0.89 2.59
N VAL A 27 -7.46 2.21 2.62
CA VAL A 27 -6.55 3.14 3.29
C VAL A 27 -7.29 3.74 4.48
N TYR A 28 -6.69 3.64 5.67
CA TYR A 28 -7.28 4.18 6.91
C TYR A 28 -6.79 5.60 7.11
N LEU A 29 -7.59 6.59 6.71
CA LEU A 29 -7.18 8.00 6.73
C LEU A 29 -6.73 8.50 8.10
N PRO A 30 -7.43 8.17 9.21
CA PRO A 30 -7.02 8.68 10.53
C PRO A 30 -5.67 8.16 11.02
N MET A 31 -5.11 7.14 10.37
CA MET A 31 -3.81 6.58 10.74
C MET A 31 -2.63 7.32 10.11
N HIS A 32 -2.89 8.44 9.42
CA HIS A 32 -1.88 9.19 8.69
C HIS A 32 -1.67 10.57 9.29
N GLU A 33 -0.42 11.03 9.27
CA GLU A 33 -0.01 12.31 9.84
C GLU A 33 -0.13 13.46 8.84
N SER A 34 -0.14 13.14 7.55
CA SER A 34 -0.10 14.14 6.49
C SER A 34 -0.66 13.57 5.20
N ILE A 35 -0.91 14.46 4.24
CA ILE A 35 -1.32 14.04 2.89
C ILE A 35 -0.23 13.20 2.22
N ASP A 36 1.03 13.55 2.43
CA ASP A 36 2.15 12.76 1.88
C ASP A 36 2.15 11.33 2.40
N ALA A 37 1.84 11.15 3.69
CA ALA A 37 1.74 9.82 4.28
C ALA A 37 0.60 9.02 3.66
N ILE A 38 -0.53 9.67 3.37
CA ILE A 38 -1.66 9.03 2.69
C ILE A 38 -1.24 8.57 1.28
N TYR A 39 -0.56 9.42 0.52
CA TYR A 39 -0.07 9.05 -0.82
C TYR A 39 0.90 7.88 -0.76
N LYS A 40 1.78 7.84 0.23
CA LYS A 40 2.70 6.71 0.41
C LYS A 40 1.94 5.40 0.62
N THR A 41 0.92 5.43 1.47
CA THR A 41 0.10 4.24 1.72
C THR A 41 -0.65 3.81 0.46
N MET A 42 -1.23 4.77 -0.27
CA MET A 42 -1.93 4.46 -1.51
C MET A 42 -0.99 3.81 -2.54
N ASN A 43 0.20 4.39 -2.73
CA ASN A 43 1.19 3.83 -3.64
C ASN A 43 1.65 2.46 -3.21
N HIS A 44 1.83 2.25 -1.91
CA HIS A 44 2.20 0.96 -1.34
C HIS A 44 1.18 -0.12 -1.74
N GLU A 45 -0.11 0.17 -1.58
CA GLU A 45 -1.16 -0.77 -1.91
C GLU A 45 -1.28 -1.01 -3.42
N VAL A 46 -1.08 0.04 -4.23
CA VAL A 46 -1.07 -0.10 -5.69
C VAL A 46 0.07 -1.02 -6.14
N TYR A 47 1.26 -0.89 -5.53
CA TYR A 47 2.38 -1.77 -5.86
C TYR A 47 2.09 -3.22 -5.47
N HIS A 48 1.43 -3.46 -4.34
CA HIS A 48 0.99 -4.81 -3.97
C HIS A 48 0.09 -5.41 -5.06
N HIS A 49 -0.85 -4.62 -5.55
CA HIS A 49 -1.72 -5.05 -6.63
C HIS A 49 -0.93 -5.38 -7.90
N CYS A 50 0.00 -4.50 -8.30
CA CYS A 50 0.81 -4.71 -9.48
C CYS A 50 1.65 -5.97 -9.36
N PHE A 51 2.26 -6.21 -8.21
CA PHE A 51 3.09 -7.39 -8.00
C PHE A 51 2.24 -8.67 -7.97
N ALA A 52 1.03 -8.59 -7.43
CA ALA A 52 0.12 -9.74 -7.43
C ALA A 52 -0.29 -10.15 -8.85
N GLN A 53 -0.33 -9.19 -9.79
CA GLN A 53 -0.68 -9.45 -11.18
C GLN A 53 0.50 -9.94 -12.01
N TRP A 54 1.71 -9.85 -11.48
CA TRP A 54 2.93 -10.18 -12.22
C TRP A 54 3.45 -11.55 -11.81
N ASP A 55 3.10 -12.58 -12.58
CA ASP A 55 3.40 -13.99 -12.29
C ASP A 55 4.89 -14.31 -12.28
N GLU A 56 5.74 -13.49 -12.90
CA GLU A 56 7.18 -13.71 -12.97
C GLU A 56 7.93 -13.28 -11.70
N ILE A 57 7.29 -12.53 -10.83
CA ILE A 57 7.90 -12.09 -9.58
C ILE A 57 7.79 -13.22 -8.55
N THR A 58 8.93 -13.65 -8.05
CA THR A 58 9.03 -14.74 -7.06
C THR A 58 9.73 -14.25 -5.79
N MET A 59 9.22 -13.17 -5.21
CA MET A 59 9.73 -12.67 -3.93
C MET A 59 8.88 -13.20 -2.80
N ASP A 60 9.51 -13.42 -1.63
CA ASP A 60 8.74 -13.72 -0.43
C ASP A 60 8.06 -12.42 0.07
N GLU A 61 7.17 -12.56 1.05
CA GLU A 61 6.38 -11.45 1.56
C GLU A 61 7.25 -10.32 2.13
N ASP A 62 8.32 -10.68 2.85
CA ASP A 62 9.22 -9.69 3.45
C ASP A 62 10.00 -8.92 2.38
N GLN A 63 10.47 -9.60 1.36
CA GLN A 63 11.18 -8.95 0.26
C GLN A 63 10.25 -8.04 -0.53
N GLU A 64 9.03 -8.48 -0.80
CA GLU A 64 8.02 -7.68 -1.49
C GLU A 64 7.73 -6.40 -0.71
N GLU A 65 7.52 -6.50 0.59
CA GLU A 65 7.26 -5.34 1.44
C GLU A 65 8.41 -4.32 1.39
N ARG A 66 9.65 -4.78 1.43
CA ARG A 66 10.81 -3.87 1.36
C ARG A 66 10.90 -3.16 0.03
N VAL A 67 10.70 -3.89 -1.06
CA VAL A 67 10.76 -3.30 -2.40
C VAL A 67 9.64 -2.28 -2.58
N ILE A 68 8.42 -2.64 -2.20
CA ILE A 68 7.27 -1.76 -2.32
C ILE A 68 7.47 -0.49 -1.50
N PHE A 69 7.95 -0.63 -0.27
CA PHE A 69 8.20 0.52 0.59
C PHE A 69 9.18 1.50 -0.06
N GLN A 70 10.27 0.99 -0.62
CA GLN A 70 11.25 1.84 -1.28
C GLN A 70 10.72 2.48 -2.55
N LEU A 71 9.92 1.76 -3.34
CA LEU A 71 9.31 2.31 -4.54
C LEU A 71 8.33 3.43 -4.21
N ALA A 72 7.52 3.25 -3.19
CA ALA A 72 6.57 4.28 -2.76
C ALA A 72 7.30 5.54 -2.30
N TRP A 73 8.40 5.39 -1.56
CA TRP A 73 9.24 6.51 -1.15
C TRP A 73 9.86 7.22 -2.33
N ALA A 74 10.44 6.46 -3.26
CA ALA A 74 11.08 7.03 -4.44
C ALA A 74 10.09 7.79 -5.30
N HIS A 75 8.88 7.27 -5.46
CA HIS A 75 7.83 7.93 -6.22
C HIS A 75 7.51 9.31 -5.67
N LEU A 76 7.34 9.43 -4.35
CA LEU A 76 7.06 10.72 -3.72
C LEU A 76 8.26 11.66 -3.75
N SER A 77 9.46 11.12 -3.66
CA SER A 77 10.68 11.94 -3.67
C SER A 77 10.95 12.58 -5.02
N LEU A 78 10.41 12.01 -6.10
CA LEU A 78 10.58 12.55 -7.45
C LEU A 78 9.62 13.69 -7.77
N GLU A 79 8.60 13.86 -6.97
CA GLU A 79 7.63 14.94 -7.14
C GLU A 79 8.02 16.17 -6.35
#